data_a9c2fe75007879e531c4f2a0e768cb62
#
_entry.id   a9c2fe75007879e531c4f2a0e768cb62
#
_cell.length_a   1.000
_cell.length_b   1.000
_cell.length_c   1.000
_cell.angle_alpha   90.00
_cell.angle_beta   90.00
_cell.angle_gamma   90.00
#
_symmetry.space_group_name_H-M   'P 1'
#
loop_
_entity.id
_entity.type
_entity.pdbx_description
1 polymer ?
#
loop_
_entity_poly.entity_id
_entity_poly.type
_entity_poly.pdbx_seq_one_letter_code
_entity_poly.pdbx_strand_id
1 'polypeptide(L)'
;VEYLYIEADEDHIHKQGKAVPEKKSGMIGKILYLYEGKEEKEGRRELTNVFYLGGLYAGSKENHRLFRRMQEYIETNYETTYLKQVYVSGDCGAWIKAGVSDIDKGVMVMDKYHLMKYINKAAGQMLDETNEVKGRLWKSLYKGKKKKFVKTLKAVRKCAPNEKAVKECEEYVLNNWDSAVLRMQDKKVYGCSAEGHVSHVY
;
A
#
# COMPACT_ATOMS: atom_id res chain seq x y z
N VAL A 1 12.22 18.04 9.42
CA VAL A 1 10.90 17.74 8.83
C VAL A 1 9.97 17.17 9.88
N GLU A 2 8.65 17.41 9.74
CA GLU A 2 7.63 16.88 10.67
C GLU A 2 7.05 15.54 10.21
N TYR A 3 7.12 15.26 8.92
CA TYR A 3 6.53 14.08 8.27
C TYR A 3 7.53 13.47 7.30
N LEU A 4 7.59 12.14 7.30
CA LEU A 4 8.33 11.35 6.31
C LEU A 4 7.38 10.34 5.65
N TYR A 5 7.70 9.97 4.44
CA TYR A 5 6.90 9.05 3.64
C TYR A 5 7.78 7.91 3.16
N ILE A 6 7.35 6.69 3.42
CA ILE A 6 7.96 5.47 2.91
C ILE A 6 6.95 4.81 2.00
N GLU A 7 7.35 4.44 0.79
CA GLU A 7 6.57 3.57 -0.06
C GLU A 7 7.28 2.22 -0.16
N ALA A 8 6.50 1.13 -0.05
CA ALA A 8 6.98 -0.23 -0.02
C ALA A 8 6.30 -1.07 -1.09
N ASP A 9 7.09 -1.79 -1.88
CA ASP A 9 6.58 -2.66 -2.94
C ASP A 9 7.50 -3.86 -3.15
N GLU A 10 6.98 -4.91 -3.83
CA GLU A 10 7.75 -6.08 -4.19
C GLU A 10 7.52 -6.46 -5.66
N ASP A 11 8.56 -6.98 -6.30
CA ASP A 11 8.48 -7.51 -7.65
C ASP A 11 8.97 -8.96 -7.71
N HIS A 12 8.31 -9.74 -8.55
CA HIS A 12 8.64 -11.13 -8.81
C HIS A 12 9.63 -11.23 -9.98
N ILE A 13 10.91 -11.38 -9.65
CA ILE A 13 11.97 -11.49 -10.64
C ILE A 13 12.08 -12.95 -11.10
N HIS A 14 11.74 -13.21 -12.36
CA HIS A 14 11.88 -14.53 -12.95
C HIS A 14 13.32 -14.80 -13.37
N LYS A 15 13.92 -15.88 -12.82
CA LYS A 15 15.24 -16.34 -13.28
C LYS A 15 15.12 -16.89 -14.70
N GLN A 16 15.87 -16.31 -15.62
CA GLN A 16 16.03 -16.85 -16.97
C GLN A 16 17.16 -17.89 -16.97
N GLY A 17 16.89 -19.11 -17.44
CA GLY A 17 17.90 -20.18 -17.58
C GLY A 17 17.29 -21.57 -17.70
N LYS A 18 17.89 -22.41 -18.56
CA LYS A 18 17.40 -23.77 -18.88
C LYS A 18 17.50 -24.80 -17.72
N ALA A 19 18.14 -24.45 -16.60
CA ALA A 19 18.46 -25.37 -15.51
C ALA A 19 17.65 -25.17 -14.22
N VAL A 20 16.64 -24.27 -14.19
CA VAL A 20 15.90 -23.96 -12.98
C VAL A 20 14.50 -24.58 -13.04
N PRO A 21 14.11 -25.50 -12.14
CA PRO A 21 12.74 -26.02 -12.07
C PRO A 21 11.75 -24.85 -11.88
N GLU A 22 10.65 -24.83 -12.63
CA GLU A 22 9.62 -23.77 -12.63
C GLU A 22 9.17 -23.31 -11.23
N LYS A 23 9.09 -24.24 -10.27
CA LYS A 23 8.71 -23.95 -8.88
C LYS A 23 9.75 -23.19 -8.04
N LYS A 24 10.99 -23.01 -8.51
CA LYS A 24 12.09 -22.33 -7.80
C LYS A 24 12.69 -21.14 -8.57
N SER A 25 12.08 -20.74 -9.67
CA SER A 25 12.64 -19.74 -10.57
C SER A 25 12.39 -18.28 -10.17
N GLY A 26 11.53 -18.03 -9.20
CA GLY A 26 11.19 -16.67 -8.76
C GLY A 26 12.04 -16.21 -7.58
N MET A 27 12.63 -15.03 -7.71
CA MET A 27 13.15 -14.26 -6.57
C MET A 27 12.20 -13.07 -6.35
N ILE A 28 12.01 -12.70 -5.09
CA ILE A 28 11.21 -11.52 -4.75
C ILE A 28 12.18 -10.39 -4.41
N GLY A 29 12.22 -9.41 -5.28
CA GLY A 29 12.86 -8.12 -5.04
C GLY A 29 11.94 -7.26 -4.19
N LYS A 30 12.45 -6.64 -3.14
CA LYS A 30 11.71 -5.70 -2.30
C LYS A 30 12.37 -4.35 -2.32
N ILE A 31 11.55 -3.32 -2.41
CA ILE A 31 11.99 -1.94 -2.39
C ILE A 31 11.25 -1.17 -1.30
N LEU A 32 12.01 -0.36 -0.57
CA LEU A 32 11.51 0.74 0.23
C LEU A 32 12.15 2.02 -0.32
N TYR A 33 11.37 3.06 -0.48
CA TYR A 33 11.95 4.38 -0.69
C TYR A 33 11.28 5.39 0.23
N LEU A 34 12.12 6.26 0.78
CA LEU A 34 11.73 7.32 1.69
C LEU A 34 11.84 8.65 0.96
N TYR A 35 10.92 9.57 1.25
CA TYR A 35 10.96 10.94 0.75
C TYR A 35 10.31 11.92 1.75
N GLU A 36 10.64 13.21 1.62
CA GLU A 36 10.14 14.26 2.50
C GLU A 36 8.82 14.89 2.04
N GLY A 37 8.56 14.84 0.74
CA GLY A 37 7.37 15.47 0.15
C GLY A 37 7.27 15.28 -1.35
N LYS A 38 6.29 15.94 -1.94
CA LYS A 38 6.09 16.00 -3.39
C LYS A 38 5.97 17.46 -3.81
N GLU A 39 6.81 17.87 -4.74
CA GLU A 39 6.79 19.19 -5.35
C GLU A 39 6.30 19.11 -6.80
N GLU A 40 5.68 20.18 -7.27
CA GLU A 40 5.29 20.29 -8.67
C GLU A 40 6.37 21.06 -9.43
N LYS A 41 7.06 20.39 -10.35
CA LYS A 41 8.07 20.98 -11.24
C LYS A 41 7.65 20.75 -12.68
N GLU A 42 7.52 21.82 -13.44
CA GLU A 42 7.20 21.77 -14.88
C GLU A 42 5.95 20.90 -15.20
N GLY A 43 4.92 20.95 -14.34
CA GLY A 43 3.69 20.18 -14.49
C GLY A 43 3.82 18.69 -14.12
N ARG A 44 4.94 18.27 -13.55
CA ARG A 44 5.18 16.93 -13.01
C ARG A 44 5.34 16.97 -11.51
N ARG A 45 4.85 15.93 -10.83
CA ARG A 45 5.09 15.76 -9.39
C ARG A 45 6.37 14.98 -9.18
N GLU A 46 7.34 15.63 -8.55
CA GLU A 46 8.62 15.03 -8.17
C GLU A 46 8.68 14.81 -6.66
N LEU A 47 9.35 13.73 -6.26
CA LEU A 47 9.64 13.45 -4.86
C LEU A 47 10.83 14.28 -4.40
N THR A 48 10.77 14.81 -3.17
CA THR A 48 11.87 15.58 -2.58
C THR A 48 12.71 14.71 -1.66
N ASN A 49 14.03 14.82 -1.75
CA ASN A 49 15.02 14.13 -0.89
C ASN A 49 14.76 12.62 -0.78
N VAL A 50 14.81 11.94 -1.95
CA VAL A 50 14.49 10.51 -2.03
C VAL A 50 15.68 9.64 -1.65
N PHE A 51 15.43 8.65 -0.81
CA PHE A 51 16.38 7.59 -0.46
C PHE A 51 15.80 6.22 -0.76
N TYR A 52 16.56 5.35 -1.44
CA TYR A 52 16.13 4.01 -1.84
C TYR A 52 16.86 2.93 -1.07
N LEU A 53 16.13 1.92 -0.62
CA LEU A 53 16.64 0.64 -0.15
C LEU A 53 15.96 -0.48 -0.94
N GLY A 54 16.74 -1.29 -1.64
CA GLY A 54 16.23 -2.42 -2.41
C GLY A 54 17.13 -3.63 -2.30
N GLY A 55 16.58 -4.79 -2.64
CA GLY A 55 17.32 -6.04 -2.68
C GLY A 55 16.44 -7.28 -2.54
N LEU A 56 17.10 -8.43 -2.41
CA LEU A 56 16.45 -9.71 -2.23
C LEU A 56 16.30 -10.01 -0.73
N TYR A 57 15.11 -9.83 -0.20
CA TYR A 57 14.80 -10.06 1.20
C TYR A 57 13.75 -11.17 1.32
N ALA A 58 14.16 -12.35 1.79
CA ALA A 58 13.30 -13.51 1.91
C ALA A 58 13.03 -13.85 3.38
N GLY A 59 11.75 -14.10 3.70
CA GLY A 59 11.32 -14.48 5.04
C GLY A 59 11.24 -13.33 6.04
N SER A 60 10.65 -13.59 7.21
CA SER A 60 10.31 -12.56 8.20
C SER A 60 11.54 -11.81 8.71
N LYS A 61 12.62 -12.52 9.05
CA LYS A 61 13.85 -11.91 9.60
C LYS A 61 14.46 -10.87 8.64
N GLU A 62 14.54 -11.19 7.35
CA GLU A 62 15.10 -10.30 6.35
C GLU A 62 14.17 -9.12 6.04
N ASN A 63 12.85 -9.33 6.11
CA ASN A 63 11.88 -8.25 5.98
C ASN A 63 12.06 -7.22 7.12
N HIS A 64 12.13 -7.66 8.36
CA HIS A 64 12.42 -6.78 9.51
C HIS A 64 13.79 -6.09 9.38
N ARG A 65 14.79 -6.79 8.84
CA ARG A 65 16.12 -6.19 8.60
C ARG A 65 16.05 -5.03 7.59
N LEU A 66 15.26 -5.16 6.52
CA LEU A 66 15.06 -4.09 5.54
C LEU A 66 14.47 -2.84 6.18
N PHE A 67 13.41 -3.00 6.99
CA PHE A 67 12.78 -1.87 7.68
C PHE A 67 13.69 -1.24 8.76
N ARG A 68 14.45 -2.06 9.51
CA ARG A 68 15.43 -1.54 10.47
C ARG A 68 16.53 -0.72 9.82
N ARG A 69 17.02 -1.12 8.65
CA ARG A 69 17.96 -0.29 7.88
C ARG A 69 17.36 1.04 7.45
N MET A 70 16.07 1.08 7.15
CA MET A 70 15.36 2.33 6.87
C MET A 70 15.25 3.19 8.13
N GLN A 71 14.95 2.59 9.28
CA GLN A 71 14.92 3.30 10.57
C GLN A 71 16.30 3.86 10.94
N GLU A 72 17.38 3.09 10.78
CA GLU A 72 18.77 3.55 10.98
C GLU A 72 19.10 4.75 10.08
N TYR A 73 18.64 4.73 8.82
CA TYR A 73 18.80 5.88 7.93
C TYR A 73 18.04 7.12 8.43
N ILE A 74 16.81 6.94 8.92
CA ILE A 74 16.02 8.05 9.49
C ILE A 74 16.74 8.65 10.69
N GLU A 75 17.19 7.84 11.64
CA GLU A 75 17.88 8.28 12.84
C GLU A 75 19.21 9.01 12.54
N THR A 76 19.89 8.60 11.47
CA THR A 76 21.18 9.18 11.09
C THR A 76 21.02 10.52 10.36
N ASN A 77 19.95 10.70 9.59
CA ASN A 77 19.84 11.84 8.67
C ASN A 77 18.76 12.85 9.07
N TYR A 78 17.94 12.53 10.07
CA TYR A 78 16.83 13.39 10.50
C TYR A 78 16.87 13.62 12.01
N GLU A 79 16.51 14.83 12.41
CA GLU A 79 16.25 15.14 13.83
C GLU A 79 14.88 14.57 14.23
N THR A 80 14.90 13.37 14.83
CA THR A 80 13.69 12.58 15.11
C THR A 80 12.78 13.18 16.18
N THR A 81 13.29 14.13 17.00
CA THR A 81 12.48 14.85 18.00
C THR A 81 11.40 15.69 17.35
N TYR A 82 11.66 16.27 16.17
CA TYR A 82 10.68 17.06 15.41
C TYR A 82 9.74 16.21 14.56
N LEU A 83 10.10 14.95 14.32
CA LEU A 83 9.30 14.05 13.51
C LEU A 83 8.00 13.67 14.22
N LYS A 84 6.86 13.97 13.61
CA LYS A 84 5.53 13.65 14.13
C LYS A 84 5.02 12.30 13.69
N GLN A 85 5.24 11.96 12.41
CA GLN A 85 4.72 10.73 11.81
C GLN A 85 5.57 10.28 10.63
N VAL A 86 5.70 8.96 10.45
CA VAL A 86 6.22 8.31 9.25
C VAL A 86 5.08 7.52 8.60
N TYR A 87 4.65 7.93 7.42
CA TYR A 87 3.62 7.23 6.67
C TYR A 87 4.25 6.13 5.83
N VAL A 88 3.85 4.87 6.04
CA VAL A 88 4.33 3.73 5.26
C VAL A 88 3.22 3.27 4.34
N SER A 89 3.36 3.52 3.05
CA SER A 89 2.37 3.22 2.02
C SER A 89 2.72 1.94 1.26
N GLY A 90 1.71 1.12 0.94
CA GLY A 90 1.86 -0.07 0.13
C GLY A 90 0.54 -0.84 -0.01
N ASP A 91 0.61 -2.03 -0.59
CA ASP A 91 -0.53 -2.92 -0.81
C ASP A 91 -1.09 -3.57 0.48
N CYS A 92 -0.53 -3.24 1.64
CA CYS A 92 -0.83 -3.85 2.94
C CYS A 92 -0.45 -5.35 3.01
N GLY A 93 0.51 -5.80 2.24
CA GLY A 93 1.10 -7.12 2.35
C GLY A 93 1.60 -7.44 3.76
N ALA A 94 1.62 -8.71 4.13
CA ALA A 94 1.98 -9.12 5.50
C ALA A 94 3.39 -8.67 5.90
N TRP A 95 4.33 -8.65 4.95
CA TRP A 95 5.71 -8.24 5.19
C TRP A 95 5.83 -6.73 5.44
N ILE A 96 5.01 -5.91 4.77
CA ILE A 96 4.99 -4.45 4.99
C ILE A 96 4.39 -4.17 6.37
N LYS A 97 3.23 -4.78 6.69
CA LYS A 97 2.59 -4.60 8.01
C LYS A 97 3.52 -4.98 9.17
N ALA A 98 4.22 -6.11 9.03
CA ALA A 98 5.19 -6.54 10.04
C ALA A 98 6.34 -5.52 10.16
N GLY A 99 6.85 -5.03 9.05
CA GLY A 99 7.96 -4.08 9.01
C GLY A 99 7.62 -2.69 9.54
N VAL A 100 6.36 -2.24 9.44
CA VAL A 100 5.95 -0.94 10.00
C VAL A 100 6.27 -0.83 11.50
N SER A 101 6.25 -1.94 12.25
CA SER A 101 6.61 -1.97 13.67
C SER A 101 8.08 -1.67 13.94
N ASP A 102 8.95 -1.76 12.94
CA ASP A 102 10.38 -1.42 13.03
C ASP A 102 10.65 0.07 12.72
N ILE A 103 9.63 0.84 12.37
CA ILE A 103 9.73 2.27 12.08
C ILE A 103 9.12 3.07 13.24
N ASP A 104 9.92 3.88 13.89
CA ASP A 104 9.45 4.78 14.94
C ASP A 104 8.43 5.78 14.40
N LYS A 105 7.31 5.92 15.09
CA LYS A 105 6.16 6.74 14.64
C LYS A 105 5.61 6.29 13.28
N GLY A 106 5.90 5.04 12.87
CA GLY A 106 5.41 4.44 11.64
C GLY A 106 3.90 4.17 11.69
N VAL A 107 3.19 4.50 10.62
CA VAL A 107 1.78 4.16 10.44
C VAL A 107 1.53 3.62 9.05
N MET A 108 0.82 2.49 8.99
CA MET A 108 0.47 1.87 7.70
C MET A 108 -0.61 2.67 6.98
N VAL A 109 -0.37 2.98 5.73
CA VAL A 109 -1.32 3.62 4.81
C VAL A 109 -1.57 2.71 3.63
N MET A 110 -2.85 2.40 3.37
CA MET A 110 -3.21 1.57 2.23
C MET A 110 -2.99 2.33 0.91
N ASP A 111 -2.37 1.68 -0.07
CA ASP A 111 -2.30 2.23 -1.40
C ASP A 111 -3.68 2.37 -2.04
N LYS A 112 -3.92 3.55 -2.64
CA LYS A 112 -5.22 3.89 -3.24
C LYS A 112 -5.51 3.07 -4.49
N TYR A 113 -4.49 2.69 -5.27
CA TYR A 113 -4.66 1.87 -6.47
C TYR A 113 -5.23 0.50 -6.12
N HIS A 114 -4.61 -0.19 -5.14
CA HIS A 114 -5.10 -1.49 -4.68
C HIS A 114 -6.49 -1.40 -4.06
N LEU A 115 -6.75 -0.37 -3.24
CA LEU A 115 -8.08 -0.12 -2.69
C LEU A 115 -9.13 0.06 -3.79
N MET A 116 -8.81 0.86 -4.82
CA MET A 116 -9.69 1.09 -5.98
C MET A 116 -9.93 -0.19 -6.77
N LYS A 117 -8.90 -1.01 -6.99
CA LYS A 117 -8.98 -2.30 -7.69
C LYS A 117 -10.01 -3.22 -7.04
N TYR A 118 -9.94 -3.40 -5.71
CA TYR A 118 -10.89 -4.24 -4.98
C TYR A 118 -12.31 -3.67 -4.97
N ILE A 119 -12.48 -2.37 -4.76
CA ILE A 119 -13.79 -1.71 -4.79
C ILE A 119 -14.41 -1.82 -6.20
N ASN A 120 -13.64 -1.59 -7.25
CA ASN A 120 -14.11 -1.71 -8.62
C ASN A 120 -14.54 -3.14 -8.95
N LYS A 121 -13.75 -4.14 -8.54
CA LYS A 121 -14.06 -5.56 -8.74
C LYS A 121 -15.36 -5.97 -8.05
N ALA A 122 -15.59 -5.51 -6.81
CA ALA A 122 -16.80 -5.79 -6.07
C ALA A 122 -18.02 -5.05 -6.65
N ALA A 123 -17.90 -3.76 -6.91
CA ALA A 123 -19.01 -2.95 -7.43
C ALA A 123 -19.41 -3.34 -8.86
N GLY A 124 -18.44 -3.77 -9.68
CA GLY A 124 -18.69 -4.25 -11.04
C GLY A 124 -19.59 -5.50 -11.12
N GLN A 125 -19.88 -6.16 -9.99
CA GLN A 125 -20.85 -7.25 -9.94
C GLN A 125 -22.30 -6.76 -10.06
N MET A 126 -22.56 -5.45 -9.97
CA MET A 126 -23.90 -4.84 -9.99
C MET A 126 -24.22 -4.12 -11.31
N LEU A 127 -23.62 -4.54 -12.42
CA LEU A 127 -23.89 -4.02 -13.76
C LEU A 127 -24.32 -2.53 -13.81
N ASP A 128 -25.64 -2.29 -13.88
CA ASP A 128 -26.21 -0.94 -14.01
C ASP A 128 -26.04 -0.05 -12.78
N GLU A 129 -25.89 -0.64 -11.58
CA GLU A 129 -25.70 0.08 -10.30
C GLU A 129 -24.23 0.25 -9.91
N THR A 130 -23.28 -0.15 -10.76
CA THR A 130 -21.83 -0.11 -10.44
C THR A 130 -21.37 1.22 -9.86
N ASN A 131 -21.75 2.34 -10.47
CA ASN A 131 -21.31 3.67 -10.03
C ASN A 131 -21.94 4.07 -8.69
N GLU A 132 -23.20 3.70 -8.46
CA GLU A 132 -23.89 3.98 -7.20
C GLU A 132 -23.24 3.19 -6.05
N VAL A 133 -22.98 1.89 -6.26
CA VAL A 133 -22.30 1.03 -5.29
C VAL A 133 -20.91 1.56 -4.98
N LYS A 134 -20.12 1.94 -6.00
CA LYS A 134 -18.82 2.59 -5.80
C LYS A 134 -18.95 3.84 -4.92
N GLY A 135 -19.88 4.72 -5.25
CA GLY A 135 -20.13 5.95 -4.49
C GLY A 135 -20.46 5.68 -3.02
N ARG A 136 -21.29 4.67 -2.74
CA ARG A 136 -21.66 4.25 -1.38
C ARG A 136 -20.45 3.70 -0.60
N LEU A 137 -19.60 2.88 -1.23
CA LEU A 137 -18.41 2.29 -0.63
C LEU A 137 -17.38 3.38 -0.31
N TRP A 138 -17.04 4.25 -1.28
CA TRP A 138 -16.13 5.38 -1.08
C TRP A 138 -16.61 6.35 0.00
N LYS A 139 -17.90 6.70 -0.02
CA LYS A 139 -18.50 7.57 1.01
C LYS A 139 -18.40 6.94 2.41
N SER A 140 -18.51 5.62 2.50
CA SER A 140 -18.39 4.91 3.78
C SER A 140 -16.97 4.93 4.31
N LEU A 141 -15.96 4.73 3.46
CA LEU A 141 -14.53 4.85 3.79
C LEU A 141 -14.19 6.28 4.20
N TYR A 142 -14.54 7.26 3.35
CA TYR A 142 -14.26 8.67 3.63
C TYR A 142 -14.84 9.14 4.97
N LYS A 143 -15.98 8.59 5.39
CA LYS A 143 -16.62 8.89 6.67
C LYS A 143 -16.23 7.93 7.81
N GLY A 144 -15.34 6.97 7.59
CA GLY A 144 -14.96 5.95 8.58
C GLY A 144 -16.13 5.05 9.04
N LYS A 145 -17.18 4.88 8.21
CA LYS A 145 -18.40 4.17 8.57
C LYS A 145 -18.36 2.69 8.21
N LYS A 146 -17.57 1.90 8.94
CA LYS A 146 -17.33 0.46 8.72
C LYS A 146 -18.64 -0.33 8.56
N LYS A 147 -19.61 -0.13 9.46
CA LYS A 147 -20.92 -0.84 9.38
C LYS A 147 -21.67 -0.56 8.07
N LYS A 148 -21.59 0.67 7.53
CA LYS A 148 -22.23 1.03 6.25
C LYS A 148 -21.52 0.39 5.07
N PHE A 149 -20.19 0.34 5.10
CA PHE A 149 -19.37 -0.34 4.10
C PHE A 149 -19.76 -1.82 4.00
N VAL A 150 -19.76 -2.54 5.13
CA VAL A 150 -20.16 -3.94 5.21
C VAL A 150 -21.61 -4.16 4.75
N LYS A 151 -22.55 -3.28 5.16
CA LYS A 151 -23.95 -3.38 4.72
C LYS A 151 -24.09 -3.28 3.20
N THR A 152 -23.32 -2.38 2.57
CA THR A 152 -23.30 -2.23 1.11
C THR A 152 -22.77 -3.50 0.44
N LEU A 153 -21.62 -4.04 0.88
CA LEU A 153 -21.07 -5.28 0.32
C LEU A 153 -22.00 -6.49 0.52
N LYS A 154 -22.66 -6.60 1.66
CA LYS A 154 -23.67 -7.66 1.90
C LYS A 154 -24.85 -7.57 0.94
N ALA A 155 -25.30 -6.36 0.59
CA ALA A 155 -26.36 -6.18 -0.39
C ALA A 155 -25.87 -6.59 -1.79
N VAL A 156 -24.70 -6.15 -2.21
CA VAL A 156 -24.07 -6.55 -3.48
C VAL A 156 -23.92 -8.07 -3.58
N ARG A 157 -23.44 -8.73 -2.53
CA ARG A 157 -23.20 -10.17 -2.52
C ARG A 157 -24.45 -11.01 -2.78
N LYS A 158 -25.64 -10.53 -2.39
CA LYS A 158 -26.90 -11.25 -2.62
C LYS A 158 -27.26 -11.37 -4.12
N CYS A 159 -26.79 -10.44 -4.94
CA CYS A 159 -27.11 -10.35 -6.36
C CYS A 159 -25.88 -10.56 -7.25
N ALA A 160 -24.68 -10.69 -6.66
CA ALA A 160 -23.42 -10.78 -7.40
C ALA A 160 -23.28 -12.11 -8.14
N PRO A 161 -23.03 -12.11 -9.47
CA PRO A 161 -22.66 -13.32 -10.21
C PRO A 161 -21.39 -13.98 -9.68
N ASN A 162 -20.45 -13.18 -9.17
CA ASN A 162 -19.21 -13.64 -8.57
C ASN A 162 -19.09 -13.17 -7.11
N GLU A 163 -19.67 -13.95 -6.19
CA GLU A 163 -19.59 -13.68 -4.74
C GLU A 163 -18.15 -13.62 -4.22
N LYS A 164 -17.23 -14.38 -4.81
CA LYS A 164 -15.82 -14.42 -4.39
C LYS A 164 -15.17 -13.05 -4.53
N ALA A 165 -15.46 -12.33 -5.64
CA ALA A 165 -14.93 -10.98 -5.85
C ALA A 165 -15.39 -9.99 -4.76
N VAL A 166 -16.63 -10.12 -4.27
CA VAL A 166 -17.18 -9.27 -3.20
C VAL A 166 -16.55 -9.63 -1.86
N LYS A 167 -16.38 -10.93 -1.56
CA LYS A 167 -15.70 -11.40 -0.34
C LYS A 167 -14.24 -10.94 -0.28
N GLU A 168 -13.49 -11.07 -1.37
CA GLU A 168 -12.10 -10.59 -1.45
C GLU A 168 -11.99 -9.10 -1.13
N CYS A 169 -12.92 -8.28 -1.65
CA CYS A 169 -12.98 -6.85 -1.31
C CYS A 169 -13.30 -6.64 0.19
N GLU A 170 -14.28 -7.36 0.72
CA GLU A 170 -14.66 -7.27 2.14
C GLU A 170 -13.47 -7.61 3.04
N GLU A 171 -12.84 -8.75 2.83
CA GLU A 171 -11.71 -9.23 3.61
C GLU A 171 -10.51 -8.28 3.51
N TYR A 172 -10.13 -7.89 2.30
CA TYR A 172 -8.99 -7.01 2.08
C TYR A 172 -9.17 -5.66 2.77
N VAL A 173 -10.34 -5.01 2.58
CA VAL A 173 -10.58 -3.70 3.16
C VAL A 173 -10.80 -3.76 4.67
N LEU A 174 -11.52 -4.78 5.19
CA LEU A 174 -11.78 -4.87 6.62
C LEU A 174 -10.56 -5.25 7.45
N ASN A 175 -9.65 -6.08 6.91
CA ASN A 175 -8.37 -6.42 7.54
C ASN A 175 -7.39 -5.24 7.55
N ASN A 176 -7.69 -4.20 6.77
CA ASN A 176 -6.86 -3.00 6.61
C ASN A 176 -7.67 -1.71 6.81
N TRP A 177 -8.78 -1.80 7.57
CA TRP A 177 -9.75 -0.72 7.66
C TRP A 177 -9.15 0.61 8.08
N ASP A 178 -8.32 0.62 9.13
CA ASP A 178 -7.75 1.84 9.67
C ASP A 178 -6.75 2.48 8.67
N SER A 179 -5.96 1.67 7.99
CA SER A 179 -5.04 2.12 6.93
C SER A 179 -5.79 2.68 5.70
N ALA A 180 -6.95 2.09 5.36
CA ALA A 180 -7.81 2.58 4.28
C ALA A 180 -8.50 3.90 4.64
N VAL A 181 -8.99 4.02 5.88
CA VAL A 181 -9.62 5.26 6.39
C VAL A 181 -8.60 6.37 6.52
N LEU A 182 -7.42 6.08 7.06
CA LEU A 182 -6.32 7.05 7.15
C LEU A 182 -5.98 7.62 5.76
N ARG A 183 -5.84 6.74 4.76
CA ARG A 183 -5.61 7.13 3.36
C ARG A 183 -6.64 8.11 2.81
N MET A 184 -7.90 8.00 3.26
CA MET A 184 -9.02 8.80 2.77
C MET A 184 -9.22 10.10 3.55
N GLN A 185 -8.84 10.14 4.81
CA GLN A 185 -9.16 11.25 5.72
C GLN A 185 -7.97 12.16 5.98
N ASP A 186 -6.75 11.63 6.02
CA ASP A 186 -5.56 12.45 6.30
C ASP A 186 -5.07 13.13 5.01
N LYS A 187 -5.20 14.46 5.00
CA LYS A 187 -4.77 15.30 3.88
C LYS A 187 -3.24 15.33 3.67
N LYS A 188 -2.46 14.90 4.66
CA LYS A 188 -1.00 14.83 4.58
C LYS A 188 -0.52 13.60 3.83
N VAL A 189 -1.36 12.59 3.68
CA VAL A 189 -1.01 11.36 2.95
C VAL A 189 -0.99 11.62 1.45
N TYR A 190 0.18 11.47 0.86
CA TYR A 190 0.37 11.55 -0.60
C TYR A 190 -0.12 10.29 -1.32
N GLY A 191 -0.36 10.39 -2.64
CA GLY A 191 -0.60 9.23 -3.50
C GLY A 191 0.67 8.37 -3.60
N CYS A 192 0.50 7.03 -3.59
CA CYS A 192 1.57 6.08 -3.80
C CYS A 192 1.96 6.04 -5.28
N SER A 193 3.25 5.96 -5.57
CA SER A 193 3.83 5.84 -6.91
C SER A 193 4.77 4.63 -7.04
N ALA A 194 4.70 3.68 -6.10
CA ALA A 194 5.61 2.55 -5.99
C ALA A 194 5.73 1.71 -7.27
N GLU A 195 4.61 1.44 -7.97
CA GLU A 195 4.64 0.68 -9.23
C GLU A 195 5.55 1.30 -10.29
N GLY A 196 5.58 2.64 -10.39
CA GLY A 196 6.47 3.34 -11.31
C GLY A 196 7.94 3.22 -10.93
N HIS A 197 8.26 3.18 -9.64
CA HIS A 197 9.64 3.11 -9.14
C HIS A 197 10.23 1.69 -9.21
N VAL A 198 9.42 0.65 -8.97
CA VAL A 198 9.87 -0.75 -9.07
C VAL A 198 10.37 -1.05 -10.48
N SER A 199 9.64 -0.63 -11.51
CA SER A 199 10.02 -0.85 -12.92
C SER A 199 11.30 -0.12 -13.37
N HIS A 200 11.81 0.82 -12.58
CA HIS A 200 13.06 1.54 -12.87
C HIS A 200 14.27 1.03 -12.07
N VAL A 201 14.05 0.22 -11.03
CA VAL A 201 15.10 -0.28 -10.13
C VAL A 201 15.48 -1.73 -10.45
N TYR A 202 14.56 -2.51 -10.99
CA TYR A 202 14.74 -3.90 -11.41
C TYR A 202 14.49 -4.05 -12.93
#